data_3ca7f6022fbc12719c4f6cfb6c0711dd
#
_entry.id   3ca7f6022fbc12719c4f6cfb6c0711dd
#
_cell.length_a   1.000
_cell.length_b   1.000
_cell.length_c   1.000
_cell.angle_alpha   90.00
_cell.angle_beta   90.00
_cell.angle_gamma   90.00
#
_symmetry.space_group_name_H-M   'P 1'
#
loop_
_entity.id
_entity.type
_entity.pdbx_description
1 polymer ?
#
loop_
_entity_poly.entity_id
_entity_poly.type
_entity_poly.pdbx_seq_one_letter_code
_entity_poly.pdbx_strand_id
1 'polypeptide(L)'
;NNGGYAKNLGEVDNKTWSAIFTYTLGGHSFLLGHQRVNDDGGFVWLNQGSVVDGNGRNEGAGGSSFYLFTDSMINQFAKAGENTTFGQYAYDFARLGVPGLKASVSYLKGEDGKNANGNGTFSEWERDARVDYVIQEGTFKGLGASLRHGVYRGTGTSSLADQDQTRLIFNYTYNFL
;
A
#
# COMPACT_ATOMS: atom_id res chain seq x y z
N ASN A 1 2.43 34.92 0.27
CA ASN A 1 2.92 33.56 0.27
C ASN A 1 3.97 33.38 -0.79
N ASN A 2 5.21 33.65 -0.45
CA ASN A 2 6.30 33.73 -1.44
C ASN A 2 7.02 32.43 -1.67
N GLY A 3 6.56 31.35 -1.12
CA GLY A 3 7.30 30.11 -1.20
C GLY A 3 6.62 28.97 -1.95
N GLY A 4 5.53 29.17 -2.59
CA GLY A 4 4.95 28.20 -3.53
C GLY A 4 4.66 26.78 -3.04
N TYR A 5 4.97 26.44 -1.80
CA TYR A 5 5.03 25.06 -1.31
C TYR A 5 4.16 24.74 -0.13
N ALA A 6 3.86 25.68 0.69
CA ALA A 6 2.77 25.54 1.62
C ALA A 6 1.47 25.77 0.84
N LYS A 7 1.02 24.78 0.10
CA LYS A 7 -0.35 24.74 -0.35
C LYS A 7 -1.20 24.69 0.91
N ASN A 8 -1.92 25.75 1.20
CA ASN A 8 -2.93 25.69 2.25
C ASN A 8 -4.00 24.71 1.77
N LEU A 9 -4.00 23.53 2.33
CA LEU A 9 -4.97 22.48 2.02
C LEU A 9 -6.32 22.72 2.73
N GLY A 10 -6.45 23.83 3.45
CA GLY A 10 -7.61 24.11 4.29
C GLY A 10 -7.52 23.45 5.66
N GLU A 11 -8.62 23.36 6.34
CA GLU A 11 -8.75 22.64 7.60
C GLU A 11 -8.65 21.13 7.35
N VAL A 12 -7.87 20.44 8.17
CA VAL A 12 -7.74 18.98 8.11
C VAL A 12 -8.61 18.40 9.21
N ASP A 13 -9.69 17.76 8.85
CA ASP A 13 -10.51 16.95 9.75
C ASP A 13 -10.60 15.53 9.19
N ASN A 14 -9.69 14.66 9.64
CA ASN A 14 -9.67 13.26 9.24
C ASN A 14 -9.75 12.35 10.45
N LYS A 15 -10.68 11.41 10.39
CA LYS A 15 -10.84 10.31 11.35
C LYS A 15 -10.83 9.01 10.57
N THR A 16 -9.73 8.29 10.70
CA THR A 16 -9.56 6.99 10.05
C THR A 16 -9.38 5.92 11.13
N TRP A 17 -10.10 4.82 10.99
CA TRP A 17 -9.92 3.64 11.82
C TRP A 17 -9.80 2.37 10.96
N SER A 18 -9.08 1.40 11.47
CA SER A 18 -8.93 0.10 10.84
C SER A 18 -9.04 -1.00 11.89
N ALA A 19 -9.63 -2.12 11.48
CA ALA A 19 -9.67 -3.34 12.28
C ALA A 19 -9.18 -4.51 11.42
N ILE A 20 -8.32 -5.35 12.01
CA ILE A 20 -7.72 -6.49 11.31
C ILE A 20 -7.82 -7.73 12.18
N PHE A 21 -8.15 -8.84 11.53
CA PHE A 21 -8.07 -10.17 12.08
C PHE A 21 -7.05 -10.98 11.29
N THR A 22 -6.13 -11.64 11.98
CA THR A 22 -5.13 -12.53 11.38
C THR A 22 -5.22 -13.90 12.01
N TYR A 23 -5.24 -14.94 11.18
CA TYR A 23 -5.21 -16.34 11.60
C TYR A 23 -4.10 -17.08 10.89
N THR A 24 -3.25 -17.77 11.66
CA THR A 24 -2.12 -18.53 11.13
C THR A 24 -2.23 -19.98 11.57
N LEU A 25 -2.14 -20.90 10.62
CA LEU A 25 -2.15 -22.35 10.86
C LEU A 25 -1.12 -23.04 9.97
N GLY A 26 -0.11 -23.62 10.57
CA GLY A 26 0.97 -24.25 9.83
C GLY A 26 1.71 -23.23 8.94
N GLY A 27 1.77 -23.50 7.63
CA GLY A 27 2.33 -22.56 6.64
C GLY A 27 1.33 -21.53 6.12
N HIS A 28 0.05 -21.63 6.49
CA HIS A 28 -1.02 -20.75 6.02
C HIS A 28 -1.17 -19.53 6.90
N SER A 29 -1.40 -18.38 6.29
CA SER A 29 -1.76 -17.15 6.97
C SER A 29 -2.92 -16.48 6.24
N PHE A 30 -3.97 -16.17 7.01
CA PHE A 30 -5.16 -15.47 6.53
C PHE A 30 -5.28 -14.15 7.26
N LEU A 31 -5.55 -13.10 6.52
CA LEU A 31 -5.81 -11.78 7.06
C LEU A 31 -7.11 -11.27 6.46
N LEU A 32 -7.96 -10.71 7.31
CA LEU A 32 -9.17 -10.00 6.91
C LEU A 32 -9.24 -8.69 7.68
N GLY A 33 -9.54 -7.61 6.99
CA GLY A 33 -9.61 -6.31 7.62
C GLY A 33 -10.63 -5.39 6.98
N HIS A 34 -10.93 -4.34 7.73
CA HIS A 34 -11.77 -3.25 7.29
C HIS A 34 -11.21 -1.93 7.76
N GLN A 35 -11.25 -0.92 6.88
CA GLN A 35 -10.86 0.46 7.17
C GLN A 35 -11.98 1.40 6.75
N ARG A 36 -12.20 2.44 7.55
CA ARG A 36 -13.10 3.53 7.21
C ARG A 36 -12.41 4.88 7.39
N VAL A 37 -12.53 5.72 6.37
CA VAL A 37 -12.15 7.14 6.39
C VAL A 37 -13.42 7.97 6.51
N ASN A 38 -13.44 8.98 7.38
CA ASN A 38 -14.60 9.85 7.51
C ASN A 38 -14.83 10.70 6.24
N ASP A 39 -15.99 11.32 6.20
CA ASP A 39 -16.47 12.08 5.04
C ASP A 39 -15.84 13.45 4.88
N ASP A 40 -15.24 13.99 5.96
CA ASP A 40 -14.79 15.39 6.01
C ASP A 40 -13.49 15.62 5.27
N GLY A 41 -12.62 14.60 5.19
CA GLY A 41 -11.36 14.68 4.47
C GLY A 41 -10.68 13.34 4.29
N GLY A 42 -9.90 13.21 3.24
CA GLY A 42 -9.02 12.05 3.01
C GLY A 42 -7.88 12.02 4.02
N PHE A 43 -7.26 10.85 4.19
CA PHE A 43 -6.09 10.70 5.06
C PHE A 43 -4.93 11.59 4.58
N VAL A 44 -4.36 12.35 5.49
CA VAL A 44 -3.25 13.26 5.19
C VAL A 44 -1.92 12.57 5.47
N TRP A 45 -1.15 12.37 4.43
CA TRP A 45 0.19 11.82 4.51
C TRP A 45 1.19 12.91 4.90
N LEU A 46 1.85 12.73 6.03
CA LEU A 46 2.92 13.63 6.47
C LEU A 46 4.22 13.23 5.76
N ASN A 47 4.58 14.00 4.75
CA ASN A 47 5.87 13.85 4.10
C ASN A 47 6.96 14.49 4.96
N GLN A 48 7.83 13.66 5.52
CA GLN A 48 9.03 14.14 6.19
C GLN A 48 10.16 14.31 5.17
N GLY A 49 10.85 15.45 5.24
CA GLY A 49 12.03 15.72 4.42
C GLY A 49 11.73 16.22 3.01
N SER A 50 10.52 16.73 2.76
CA SER A 50 10.31 17.55 1.56
C SER A 50 11.15 18.82 1.66
N VAL A 51 12.19 18.91 0.87
CA VAL A 51 13.01 20.10 0.77
C VAL A 51 12.49 20.94 -0.37
N VAL A 52 12.37 22.22 -0.09
CA VAL A 52 11.92 23.19 -1.04
C VAL A 52 12.94 24.32 -1.07
N ASP A 53 13.57 24.50 -2.20
CA ASP A 53 14.66 25.44 -2.37
C ASP A 53 14.22 26.91 -2.50
N GLY A 54 12.95 27.20 -2.43
CA GLY A 54 12.41 28.53 -2.67
C GLY A 54 12.24 28.90 -4.15
N ASN A 55 12.72 28.08 -5.07
CA ASN A 55 12.62 28.29 -6.52
C ASN A 55 11.38 27.62 -7.13
N GLY A 56 10.55 27.06 -6.33
CA GLY A 56 9.37 26.42 -6.81
C GLY A 56 9.56 24.92 -7.08
N ARG A 57 10.66 24.35 -6.70
CA ARG A 57 10.96 22.94 -6.90
C ARG A 57 10.78 22.14 -5.60
N ASN A 58 10.12 21.02 -5.71
CA ASN A 58 10.15 20.01 -4.68
C ASN A 58 11.38 19.14 -4.93
N GLU A 59 12.39 19.28 -4.10
CA GLU A 59 13.68 18.62 -4.26
C GLU A 59 13.74 17.23 -3.62
N GLY A 60 12.69 16.80 -3.01
CA GLY A 60 12.60 15.47 -2.45
C GLY A 60 11.25 15.24 -1.81
N ALA A 61 10.63 14.14 -2.13
CA ALA A 61 9.54 13.61 -1.36
C ALA A 61 10.14 12.69 -0.30
N GLY A 62 10.19 13.13 0.93
CA GLY A 62 10.44 12.26 2.05
C GLY A 62 9.35 11.20 2.12
N GLY A 63 9.71 10.02 2.60
CA GLY A 63 8.75 8.95 2.79
C GLY A 63 7.65 9.35 3.77
N SER A 64 6.49 8.75 3.62
CA SER A 64 5.40 8.87 4.58
C SER A 64 5.79 8.21 5.91
N SER A 65 5.47 8.86 7.03
CA SER A 65 5.72 8.31 8.38
C SER A 65 4.71 7.25 8.80
N PHE A 66 3.59 7.16 8.10
CA PHE A 66 2.49 6.26 8.42
C PHE A 66 2.19 5.37 7.23
N TYR A 67 1.92 4.10 7.54
CA TYR A 67 1.37 3.14 6.61
C TYR A 67 -0.01 2.75 7.11
N LEU A 68 -0.99 2.89 6.25
CA LEU A 68 -2.30 2.32 6.49
C LEU A 68 -2.27 0.83 6.15
N PHE A 69 -3.13 0.05 6.79
CA PHE A 69 -3.24 -1.38 6.47
C PHE A 69 -3.75 -1.66 5.06
N THR A 70 -4.33 -0.64 4.44
CA THR A 70 -4.81 -0.65 3.06
C THR A 70 -3.75 -0.21 2.04
N ASP A 71 -2.53 0.17 2.49
CA ASP A 71 -1.44 0.45 1.57
C ASP A 71 -1.10 -0.80 0.77
N SER A 72 -1.43 -0.77 -0.50
CA SER A 72 -1.22 -1.88 -1.42
C SER A 72 -0.14 -1.56 -2.46
N MET A 73 -0.02 -2.36 -3.48
CA MET A 73 1.04 -2.18 -4.47
C MET A 73 0.86 -0.91 -5.32
N ILE A 74 -0.38 -0.51 -5.58
CA ILE A 74 -0.73 0.58 -6.49
C ILE A 74 -1.43 1.73 -5.76
N ASN A 75 -2.39 1.42 -4.89
CA ASN A 75 -3.25 2.41 -4.26
C ASN A 75 -3.25 2.29 -2.72
N GLN A 76 -3.75 3.32 -2.05
CA GLN A 76 -3.73 3.42 -0.58
C GLN A 76 -5.12 3.29 0.05
N PHE A 77 -6.19 3.44 -0.74
CA PHE A 77 -7.59 3.36 -0.27
C PHE A 77 -7.86 4.27 0.94
N ALA A 78 -7.52 5.53 0.81
CA ALA A 78 -7.51 6.48 1.93
C ALA A 78 -8.21 7.81 1.63
N LYS A 79 -9.19 7.78 0.71
CA LYS A 79 -9.93 8.98 0.30
C LYS A 79 -11.11 9.24 1.23
N ALA A 80 -11.58 10.49 1.25
CA ALA A 80 -12.73 10.89 2.09
C ALA A 80 -13.94 9.98 1.83
N GLY A 81 -14.57 9.51 2.90
CA GLY A 81 -15.76 8.67 2.86
C GLY A 81 -15.50 7.20 2.52
N GLU A 82 -14.29 6.84 2.19
CA GLU A 82 -13.98 5.50 1.67
C GLU A 82 -14.06 4.43 2.75
N ASN A 83 -14.79 3.36 2.43
CA ASN A 83 -14.92 2.14 3.20
C ASN A 83 -14.18 1.03 2.47
N THR A 84 -13.10 0.51 3.06
CA THR A 84 -12.27 -0.49 2.40
C THR A 84 -12.30 -1.79 3.16
N THR A 85 -12.74 -2.85 2.49
CA THR A 85 -12.61 -4.22 2.96
C THR A 85 -11.46 -4.90 2.24
N PHE A 86 -10.61 -5.60 2.97
CA PHE A 86 -9.44 -6.26 2.41
C PHE A 86 -9.19 -7.62 3.03
N GLY A 87 -8.65 -8.50 2.21
CA GLY A 87 -8.25 -9.83 2.62
C GLY A 87 -6.94 -10.24 1.98
N GLN A 88 -6.16 -11.05 2.70
CA GLN A 88 -4.93 -11.61 2.20
C GLN A 88 -4.83 -13.08 2.60
N TYR A 89 -4.33 -13.89 1.69
CA TYR A 89 -3.86 -15.23 1.96
C TYR A 89 -2.38 -15.32 1.64
N ALA A 90 -1.60 -15.94 2.52
CA ALA A 90 -0.19 -16.21 2.31
C ALA A 90 0.16 -17.65 2.69
N TYR A 91 1.17 -18.20 2.02
CA TYR A 91 1.69 -19.52 2.30
C TYR A 91 3.21 -19.51 2.38
N ASP A 92 3.75 -20.11 3.45
CA ASP A 92 5.18 -20.37 3.64
C ASP A 92 5.51 -21.81 3.25
N PHE A 93 6.24 -21.98 2.15
CA PHE A 93 6.57 -23.28 1.57
C PHE A 93 7.67 -24.03 2.33
N ALA A 94 8.23 -23.47 3.39
CA ALA A 94 9.17 -24.18 4.25
C ALA A 94 8.56 -25.49 4.78
N ARG A 95 7.24 -25.51 5.02
CA ARG A 95 6.49 -26.70 5.42
C ARG A 95 6.44 -27.81 4.35
N LEU A 96 6.64 -27.46 3.10
CA LEU A 96 6.71 -28.39 1.95
C LEU A 96 8.15 -28.69 1.52
N GLY A 97 9.15 -28.32 2.34
CA GLY A 97 10.55 -28.58 2.06
C GLY A 97 11.23 -27.53 1.16
N VAL A 98 10.59 -26.37 0.95
CA VAL A 98 11.19 -25.27 0.17
C VAL A 98 11.33 -24.03 1.08
N PRO A 99 12.30 -24.04 2.03
CA PRO A 99 12.52 -22.92 2.91
C PRO A 99 12.96 -21.68 2.11
N GLY A 100 12.46 -20.50 2.54
CA GLY A 100 12.73 -19.25 1.86
C GLY A 100 11.74 -18.88 0.76
N LEU A 101 10.89 -19.82 0.31
CA LEU A 101 9.83 -19.53 -0.65
C LEU A 101 8.53 -19.16 0.09
N LYS A 102 7.94 -18.03 -0.28
CA LYS A 102 6.63 -17.57 0.19
C LYS A 102 5.80 -17.06 -0.98
N ALA A 103 4.51 -17.27 -0.93
CA ALA A 103 3.58 -16.65 -1.88
C ALA A 103 2.41 -16.03 -1.13
N SER A 104 1.86 -14.95 -1.69
CA SER A 104 0.66 -14.32 -1.16
C SER A 104 -0.20 -13.73 -2.27
N VAL A 105 -1.49 -13.64 -1.99
CA VAL A 105 -2.47 -12.92 -2.78
C VAL A 105 -3.31 -12.06 -1.84
N SER A 106 -3.56 -10.81 -2.23
CA SER A 106 -4.45 -9.89 -1.53
C SER A 106 -5.51 -9.32 -2.47
N TYR A 107 -6.62 -8.97 -1.89
CA TYR A 107 -7.70 -8.26 -2.57
C TYR A 107 -8.23 -7.17 -1.64
N LEU A 108 -8.32 -5.96 -2.19
CA LEU A 108 -8.82 -4.78 -1.52
C LEU A 108 -9.98 -4.21 -2.35
N LYS A 109 -11.04 -3.78 -1.67
CA LYS A 109 -12.18 -3.11 -2.30
C LYS A 109 -12.57 -1.91 -1.47
N GLY A 110 -12.46 -0.71 -2.07
CA GLY A 110 -12.92 0.55 -1.54
C GLY A 110 -14.26 0.95 -2.18
N GLU A 111 -15.19 1.39 -1.35
CA GLU A 111 -16.53 1.85 -1.73
C GLU A 111 -16.81 3.20 -1.06
N ASP A 112 -17.78 3.94 -1.60
CA ASP A 112 -18.26 5.22 -1.07
C ASP A 112 -17.22 6.37 -1.04
N GLY A 113 -16.08 6.20 -1.71
CA GLY A 113 -15.09 7.27 -1.82
C GLY A 113 -15.71 8.52 -2.47
N LYS A 114 -15.55 9.69 -1.87
CA LYS A 114 -16.09 10.94 -2.41
C LYS A 114 -15.29 11.44 -3.59
N ASN A 115 -15.98 11.81 -4.64
CA ASN A 115 -15.36 12.50 -5.77
C ASN A 115 -14.86 13.90 -5.36
N ALA A 116 -13.69 14.29 -5.85
CA ALA A 116 -13.07 15.57 -5.54
C ALA A 116 -13.90 16.79 -6.00
N ASN A 117 -14.79 16.60 -6.96
CA ASN A 117 -15.74 17.63 -7.40
C ASN A 117 -16.98 17.77 -6.51
N GLY A 118 -17.07 17.01 -5.42
CA GLY A 118 -18.17 17.01 -4.47
C GLY A 118 -19.45 16.29 -4.98
N ASN A 119 -19.45 15.73 -6.18
CA ASN A 119 -20.61 15.08 -6.76
C ASN A 119 -20.43 13.56 -6.85
N GLY A 120 -21.24 12.85 -6.06
CA GLY A 120 -21.29 11.39 -6.07
C GLY A 120 -20.08 10.73 -5.45
N THR A 121 -20.11 9.42 -5.51
CA THR A 121 -19.06 8.54 -4.96
C THR A 121 -18.41 7.73 -6.07
N PHE A 122 -17.27 7.14 -5.74
CA PHE A 122 -16.57 6.18 -6.59
C PHE A 122 -16.29 4.89 -5.81
N SER A 123 -15.96 3.86 -6.53
CA SER A 123 -15.44 2.62 -5.98
C SER A 123 -14.17 2.20 -6.69
N GLU A 124 -13.32 1.48 -6.00
CA GLU A 124 -12.06 1.00 -6.54
C GLU A 124 -11.69 -0.34 -5.93
N TRP A 125 -10.87 -1.11 -6.64
CA TRP A 125 -10.35 -2.35 -6.12
C TRP A 125 -8.93 -2.63 -6.64
N GLU A 126 -8.20 -3.39 -5.85
CA GLU A 126 -6.87 -3.86 -6.21
C GLU A 126 -6.70 -5.32 -5.83
N ARG A 127 -6.02 -6.05 -6.69
CA ARG A 127 -5.60 -7.42 -6.44
C ARG A 127 -4.11 -7.53 -6.65
N ASP A 128 -3.41 -7.96 -5.62
CA ASP A 128 -1.97 -8.18 -5.66
C ASP A 128 -1.64 -9.65 -5.53
N ALA A 129 -0.66 -10.10 -6.30
CA ALA A 129 0.00 -11.39 -6.16
C ALA A 129 1.49 -11.17 -5.94
N ARG A 130 2.08 -11.96 -5.05
CA ARG A 130 3.49 -11.84 -4.70
C ARG A 130 4.10 -13.23 -4.48
N VAL A 131 5.30 -13.41 -5.01
CA VAL A 131 6.15 -14.56 -4.73
C VAL A 131 7.52 -14.05 -4.31
N ASP A 132 8.02 -14.52 -3.18
CA ASP A 132 9.33 -14.19 -2.64
C ASP A 132 10.14 -15.46 -2.49
N TYR A 133 11.41 -15.38 -2.83
CA TYR A 133 12.37 -16.42 -2.54
C TYR A 133 13.67 -15.83 -2.02
N VAL A 134 14.19 -16.43 -0.96
CA VAL A 134 15.50 -16.07 -0.38
C VAL A 134 16.35 -17.32 -0.29
N ILE A 135 17.55 -17.27 -0.87
CA ILE A 135 18.52 -18.37 -0.84
C ILE A 135 18.96 -18.59 0.62
N GLN A 136 18.76 -19.82 1.10
CA GLN A 136 18.97 -20.17 2.51
C GLN A 136 20.41 -20.63 2.82
N GLU A 137 21.13 -21.14 1.82
CA GLU A 137 22.46 -21.76 2.01
C GLU A 137 23.39 -21.45 0.84
N GLY A 138 24.69 -21.75 1.00
CA GLY A 138 25.70 -21.59 -0.03
C GLY A 138 26.22 -20.16 -0.22
N THR A 139 26.97 -19.95 -1.29
CA THR A 139 27.70 -18.68 -1.56
C THR A 139 26.79 -17.47 -1.68
N PHE A 140 25.55 -17.66 -2.14
CA PHE A 140 24.58 -16.61 -2.33
C PHE A 140 23.50 -16.58 -1.23
N LYS A 141 23.77 -17.17 -0.07
CA LYS A 141 22.86 -17.10 1.07
C LYS A 141 22.48 -15.64 1.37
N GLY A 142 21.17 -15.38 1.52
CA GLY A 142 20.64 -14.05 1.77
C GLY A 142 20.31 -13.24 0.50
N LEU A 143 20.64 -13.76 -0.69
CA LEU A 143 20.14 -13.17 -1.93
C LEU A 143 18.66 -13.53 -2.08
N GLY A 144 17.82 -12.51 -2.23
CA GLY A 144 16.39 -12.61 -2.38
C GLY A 144 15.90 -12.06 -3.72
N ALA A 145 14.82 -12.63 -4.20
CA ALA A 145 14.05 -12.13 -5.32
C ALA A 145 12.56 -12.09 -4.96
N SER A 146 11.88 -11.02 -5.36
CA SER A 146 10.44 -10.85 -5.19
C SER A 146 9.82 -10.50 -6.54
N LEU A 147 8.88 -11.30 -6.98
CA LEU A 147 8.02 -11.00 -8.12
C LEU A 147 6.66 -10.57 -7.57
N ARG A 148 6.20 -9.39 -7.99
CA ARG A 148 4.91 -8.83 -7.59
C ARG A 148 4.12 -8.42 -8.82
N HIS A 149 2.83 -8.66 -8.79
CA HIS A 149 1.90 -8.23 -9.84
C HIS A 149 0.63 -7.69 -9.20
N GLY A 150 0.31 -6.42 -9.50
CA GLY A 150 -0.88 -5.73 -9.02
C GLY A 150 -1.77 -5.35 -10.19
N VAL A 151 -3.07 -5.49 -9.99
CA VAL A 151 -4.13 -5.09 -10.90
C VAL A 151 -5.07 -4.16 -10.16
N TYR A 152 -5.19 -2.93 -10.63
CA TYR A 152 -6.07 -1.91 -10.06
C TYR A 152 -7.13 -1.49 -11.06
N ARG A 153 -8.38 -1.31 -10.58
CA ARG A 153 -9.50 -0.77 -11.35
C ARG A 153 -10.32 0.17 -10.47
N GLY A 154 -10.76 1.29 -11.07
CA GLY A 154 -11.56 2.28 -10.37
C GLY A 154 -12.71 2.80 -11.23
N THR A 155 -13.74 3.31 -10.56
CA THR A 155 -14.90 3.95 -11.19
C THR A 155 -15.01 5.38 -10.68
N GLY A 156 -15.44 6.29 -11.56
CA GLY A 156 -15.61 7.69 -11.18
C GLY A 156 -14.38 8.56 -11.45
N THR A 157 -14.47 9.84 -11.08
CA THR A 157 -13.50 10.86 -11.48
C THR A 157 -12.32 11.01 -10.51
N SER A 158 -12.40 10.40 -9.34
CA SER A 158 -11.37 10.52 -8.29
C SER A 158 -10.61 9.24 -7.99
N SER A 159 -10.98 8.13 -8.62
CA SER A 159 -10.14 6.93 -8.65
C SER A 159 -8.90 7.16 -9.51
N LEU A 160 -7.87 6.37 -9.31
CA LEU A 160 -6.76 6.31 -10.25
C LEU A 160 -7.24 5.74 -11.60
N ALA A 161 -6.45 5.97 -12.65
CA ALA A 161 -6.67 5.28 -13.91
C ALA A 161 -6.43 3.77 -13.74
N ASP A 162 -7.22 2.97 -14.45
CA ASP A 162 -7.03 1.52 -14.52
C ASP A 162 -5.60 1.18 -14.92
N GLN A 163 -4.94 0.34 -14.15
CA GLN A 163 -3.55 0.00 -14.40
C GLN A 163 -3.17 -1.37 -13.85
N ASP A 164 -2.19 -1.96 -14.49
CA ASP A 164 -1.52 -3.18 -14.06
C ASP A 164 -0.04 -2.90 -13.87
N GLN A 165 0.54 -3.41 -12.80
CA GLN A 165 1.96 -3.23 -12.51
C GLN A 165 2.62 -4.57 -12.22
N THR A 166 3.81 -4.77 -12.78
CA THR A 166 4.67 -5.90 -12.43
C THR A 166 6.00 -5.36 -11.92
N ARG A 167 6.45 -5.86 -10.77
CA ARG A 167 7.73 -5.48 -10.16
C ARG A 167 8.56 -6.71 -9.89
N LEU A 168 9.81 -6.70 -10.36
CA LEU A 168 10.83 -7.67 -9.98
C LEU A 168 11.87 -6.95 -9.12
N ILE A 169 12.06 -7.44 -7.90
CA ILE A 169 12.91 -6.80 -6.90
C ILE A 169 13.95 -7.81 -6.45
N PHE A 170 15.22 -7.42 -6.47
CA PHE A 170 16.32 -8.19 -5.90
C PHE A 170 16.82 -7.48 -4.64
N ASN A 171 17.12 -8.25 -3.61
CA ASN A 171 17.71 -7.77 -2.38
C ASN A 171 18.81 -8.73 -1.91
N TYR A 172 19.84 -8.19 -1.28
CA TYR A 172 20.90 -8.98 -0.69
C TYR A 172 21.21 -8.47 0.71
N THR A 173 21.17 -9.38 1.67
CA THR A 173 21.54 -9.06 3.05
C THR A 173 22.84 -9.79 3.39
N TYR A 174 23.88 -9.03 3.69
CA TYR A 174 25.16 -9.56 4.13
C TYR A 174 25.41 -9.16 5.59
N ASN A 175 25.67 -10.15 6.44
CA ASN A 175 26.01 -9.90 7.84
C ASN A 175 27.52 -9.84 7.99
N PHE A 176 28.04 -8.70 8.41
CA PHE A 176 29.42 -8.55 8.85
C PHE A 176 29.50 -8.92 10.35
N LEU A 177 30.25 -9.93 10.68
CA LEU A 177 30.61 -10.28 12.04
C LEU A 177 32.05 -9.84 12.30
#